data_d862349bffb85c99075756bac8d3b497
#
_entry.id   d862349bffb85c99075756bac8d3b497
#
_cell.length_a   1.000
_cell.length_b   1.000
_cell.length_c   1.000
_cell.angle_alpha   90.00
_cell.angle_beta   90.00
_cell.angle_gamma   90.00
#
_symmetry.space_group_name_H-M   'P 1'
#
loop_
_entity.id
_entity.type
_entity.pdbx_description
1 polymer ?
#
loop_
_entity_poly.entity_id
_entity_poly.type
_entity_poly.pdbx_seq_one_letter_code
_entity_poly.pdbx_strand_id
1 'polypeptide(L)'
;KRALQKPIEWMIAVKLERFYTKDEIINMYLNRFDFLNNAVGIKTAANVYFGKEPRDLEIQEAAMLIGMLKNPSYYNPLRHEERTQQRRNVVFDQMVKAGFITQAQRDSLAVLPLGLDYHKVDHKEGGSPYLREEIRRLMTAKKPVRPKRGDYPDKSSYLIALGAYNTDSTAWEQNPLYGWILKNQARRVVL
;
A
#
# COMPACT_ATOMS: atom_id res chain seq x y z
N LYS A 1 2.14 2.32 26.67
CA LYS A 1 1.69 1.59 25.46
C LYS A 1 2.86 0.98 24.65
N ARG A 2 3.99 1.68 24.43
CA ARG A 2 5.16 1.15 23.67
C ARG A 2 5.86 -0.04 24.33
N ALA A 3 5.90 -0.11 25.67
CA ALA A 3 6.57 -1.19 26.40
C ALA A 3 5.89 -2.56 26.20
N LEU A 4 4.57 -2.60 25.98
CA LEU A 4 3.82 -3.84 25.72
C LEU A 4 3.83 -4.28 24.26
N GLN A 5 4.22 -3.40 23.34
CA GLN A 5 4.28 -3.72 21.90
C GLN A 5 5.47 -4.64 21.57
N LYS A 6 6.62 -4.43 22.20
CA LYS A 6 7.85 -5.20 21.91
C LYS A 6 7.73 -6.71 22.19
N PRO A 7 7.16 -7.16 23.33
CA PRO A 7 6.91 -8.58 23.55
C PRO A 7 5.98 -9.22 22.52
N ILE A 8 4.96 -8.47 22.08
CA ILE A 8 4.02 -8.95 21.04
C ILE A 8 4.73 -9.06 19.68
N GLU A 9 5.54 -8.05 19.30
CA GLU A 9 6.35 -8.08 18.08
C GLU A 9 7.30 -9.30 18.08
N TRP A 10 7.95 -9.60 19.22
CA TRP A 10 8.81 -10.78 19.36
C TRP A 10 8.05 -12.09 19.20
N MET A 11 6.87 -12.19 19.81
CA MET A 11 6.04 -13.39 19.70
C MET A 11 5.59 -13.64 18.25
N ILE A 12 5.25 -12.56 17.52
CA ILE A 12 4.89 -12.62 16.10
C ILE A 12 6.10 -13.01 15.27
N ALA A 13 7.28 -12.42 15.51
CA ALA A 13 8.51 -12.74 14.79
C ALA A 13 8.89 -14.23 14.95
N VAL A 14 8.87 -14.76 16.18
CA VAL A 14 9.15 -16.19 16.42
C VAL A 14 8.14 -17.10 15.72
N LYS A 15 6.85 -16.71 15.68
CA LYS A 15 5.85 -17.48 14.94
C LYS A 15 6.10 -17.43 13.43
N LEU A 16 6.45 -16.26 12.88
CA LEU A 16 6.76 -16.14 11.46
C LEU A 16 7.95 -17.01 11.07
N GLU A 17 9.05 -16.97 11.83
CA GLU A 17 10.25 -17.79 11.56
C GLU A 17 10.01 -19.31 11.71
N ARG A 18 8.98 -19.73 12.46
CA ARG A 18 8.60 -21.15 12.54
C ARG A 18 7.85 -21.66 11.31
N PHE A 19 7.07 -20.79 10.66
CA PHE A 19 6.17 -21.20 9.57
C PHE A 19 6.69 -20.82 8.18
N TYR A 20 7.60 -19.84 8.10
CA TYR A 20 8.09 -19.27 6.85
C TYR A 20 9.61 -19.19 6.85
N THR A 21 10.19 -19.40 5.68
CA THR A 21 11.61 -19.15 5.42
C THR A 21 11.88 -17.64 5.40
N LYS A 22 13.15 -17.26 5.55
CA LYS A 22 13.56 -15.83 5.48
C LYS A 22 13.17 -15.20 4.13
N ASP A 23 13.31 -15.95 3.05
CA ASP A 23 12.97 -15.48 1.70
C ASP A 23 11.47 -15.24 1.55
N GLU A 24 10.63 -16.12 2.10
CA GLU A 24 9.19 -15.94 2.11
C GLU A 24 8.78 -14.72 2.95
N ILE A 25 9.42 -14.52 4.10
CA ILE A 25 9.15 -13.34 4.96
C ILE A 25 9.53 -12.05 4.23
N ILE A 26 10.70 -12.00 3.56
CA ILE A 26 11.14 -10.85 2.77
C ILE A 26 10.17 -10.60 1.60
N ASN A 27 9.78 -11.65 0.89
CA ASN A 27 8.79 -11.54 -0.19
C ASN A 27 7.45 -10.98 0.29
N MET A 28 6.92 -11.50 1.38
CA MET A 28 5.68 -10.98 1.98
C MET A 28 5.81 -9.52 2.39
N TYR A 29 6.94 -9.12 2.98
CA TYR A 29 7.22 -7.75 3.37
C TYR A 29 7.27 -6.83 2.15
N LEU A 30 8.07 -7.15 1.13
CA LEU A 30 8.22 -6.35 -0.08
C LEU A 30 6.92 -6.21 -0.86
N ASN A 31 6.08 -7.25 -0.89
CA ASN A 31 4.79 -7.23 -1.56
C ASN A 31 3.70 -6.43 -0.81
N ARG A 32 3.92 -6.11 0.47
CA ARG A 32 2.97 -5.33 1.29
C ARG A 32 3.42 -3.91 1.58
N PHE A 33 4.69 -3.61 1.33
CA PHE A 33 5.25 -2.30 1.63
C PHE A 33 4.70 -1.22 0.68
N ASP A 34 4.33 -0.06 1.25
CA ASP A 34 3.86 1.10 0.49
C ASP A 34 5.05 2.00 0.11
N PHE A 35 5.41 1.98 -1.17
CA PHE A 35 6.46 2.81 -1.75
C PHE A 35 5.97 4.22 -2.14
N LEU A 36 4.77 4.61 -1.71
CA LEU A 36 4.07 5.84 -2.10
C LEU A 36 3.66 5.90 -3.58
N ASN A 37 3.05 7.02 -3.97
CA ASN A 37 2.62 7.26 -5.37
C ASN A 37 1.77 6.12 -5.95
N ASN A 38 0.89 5.51 -5.14
CA ASN A 38 0.07 4.33 -5.45
C ASN A 38 0.87 3.05 -5.72
N ALA A 39 2.15 3.02 -5.35
CA ALA A 39 3.02 1.87 -5.54
C ALA A 39 3.04 0.97 -4.29
N VAL A 40 2.01 0.15 -4.10
CA VAL A 40 1.96 -0.86 -3.03
C VAL A 40 2.55 -2.17 -3.54
N GLY A 41 3.62 -2.61 -2.88
CA GLY A 41 4.40 -3.79 -3.24
C GLY A 41 5.48 -3.52 -4.28
N ILE A 42 6.54 -4.35 -4.23
CA ILE A 42 7.75 -4.18 -5.04
C ILE A 42 7.47 -4.25 -6.55
N LYS A 43 6.53 -5.08 -6.97
CA LYS A 43 6.15 -5.21 -8.39
C LYS A 43 5.57 -3.90 -8.90
N THR A 44 4.62 -3.35 -8.18
CA THR A 44 4.00 -2.06 -8.53
C THR A 44 5.02 -0.94 -8.47
N ALA A 45 5.93 -0.95 -7.48
CA ALA A 45 6.98 0.05 -7.35
C ALA A 45 7.96 0.01 -8.53
N ALA A 46 8.40 -1.16 -8.97
CA ALA A 46 9.27 -1.31 -10.14
C ALA A 46 8.61 -0.74 -11.41
N ASN A 47 7.33 -1.03 -11.60
CA ASN A 47 6.57 -0.51 -12.73
C ASN A 47 6.35 1.01 -12.64
N VAL A 48 5.96 1.53 -11.47
CA VAL A 48 5.70 2.96 -11.26
C VAL A 48 6.94 3.83 -11.42
N TYR A 49 8.08 3.39 -10.87
CA TYR A 49 9.30 4.21 -10.86
C TYR A 49 10.22 3.97 -12.06
N PHE A 50 10.13 2.80 -12.70
CA PHE A 50 11.06 2.38 -13.76
C PHE A 50 10.40 1.75 -14.99
N GLY A 51 9.07 1.55 -15.01
CA GLY A 51 8.37 0.89 -16.13
C GLY A 51 8.79 -0.57 -16.36
N LYS A 52 9.40 -1.22 -15.35
CA LYS A 52 10.02 -2.55 -15.46
C LYS A 52 9.38 -3.57 -14.53
N GLU A 53 9.51 -4.85 -14.85
CA GLU A 53 9.25 -5.93 -13.88
C GLU A 53 10.41 -6.02 -12.87
N PRO A 54 10.18 -6.52 -11.63
CA PRO A 54 11.22 -6.60 -10.61
C PRO A 54 12.48 -7.36 -11.00
N ARG A 55 12.36 -8.38 -11.85
CA ARG A 55 13.48 -9.19 -12.36
C ARG A 55 14.37 -8.44 -13.36
N ASP A 56 13.82 -7.39 -13.99
CA ASP A 56 14.48 -6.62 -15.03
C ASP A 56 15.11 -5.33 -14.47
N LEU A 57 14.98 -5.11 -13.14
CA LEU A 57 15.60 -3.98 -12.45
C LEU A 57 17.12 -4.11 -12.46
N GLU A 58 17.78 -3.01 -12.78
CA GLU A 58 19.23 -2.89 -12.60
C GLU A 58 19.58 -2.73 -11.11
N ILE A 59 20.86 -2.99 -10.77
CA ILE A 59 21.34 -2.96 -9.37
C ILE A 59 21.05 -1.60 -8.72
N GLN A 60 21.27 -0.49 -9.44
CA GLN A 60 21.04 0.85 -8.91
C GLN A 60 19.53 1.15 -8.69
N GLU A 61 18.67 0.61 -9.52
CA GLU A 61 17.22 0.76 -9.42
C GLU A 61 16.68 -0.04 -8.22
N ALA A 62 17.09 -1.30 -8.12
CA ALA A 62 16.75 -2.15 -6.98
C ALA A 62 17.27 -1.55 -5.66
N ALA A 63 18.50 -1.05 -5.61
CA ALA A 63 19.09 -0.43 -4.43
C ALA A 63 18.35 0.85 -4.02
N MET A 64 17.81 1.62 -4.98
CA MET A 64 16.97 2.78 -4.69
C MET A 64 15.69 2.36 -3.97
N LEU A 65 14.95 1.37 -4.51
CA LEU A 65 13.72 0.87 -3.89
C LEU A 65 13.99 0.32 -2.47
N ILE A 66 15.04 -0.45 -2.29
CA ILE A 66 15.46 -0.94 -0.97
C ILE A 66 15.83 0.23 -0.03
N GLY A 67 16.47 1.28 -0.57
CA GLY A 67 16.74 2.50 0.18
C GLY A 67 15.50 3.18 0.74
N MET A 68 14.40 3.19 -0.02
CA MET A 68 13.11 3.76 0.38
C MET A 68 12.45 3.03 1.56
N LEU A 69 12.76 1.75 1.80
CA LEU A 69 12.16 0.96 2.90
C LEU A 69 12.40 1.58 4.28
N LYS A 70 13.45 2.36 4.46
CA LYS A 70 13.75 3.03 5.73
C LYS A 70 12.72 4.11 6.08
N ASN A 71 12.36 4.94 5.10
CA ASN A 71 11.35 5.99 5.23
C ASN A 71 10.95 6.48 3.83
N PRO A 72 9.85 5.97 3.24
CA PRO A 72 9.46 6.28 1.87
C PRO A 72 9.21 7.78 1.63
N SER A 73 8.61 8.46 2.61
CA SER A 73 8.32 9.90 2.49
C SER A 73 9.58 10.75 2.48
N TYR A 74 10.58 10.40 3.30
CA TYR A 74 11.84 11.13 3.41
C TYR A 74 12.78 10.86 2.22
N TYR A 75 12.76 9.63 1.70
CA TYR A 75 13.57 9.17 0.55
C TYR A 75 12.70 9.02 -0.72
N ASN A 76 11.72 9.90 -0.92
CA ASN A 76 10.90 9.90 -2.13
C ASN A 76 11.72 10.44 -3.31
N PRO A 77 11.98 9.66 -4.37
CA PRO A 77 12.83 10.05 -5.47
C PRO A 77 12.26 11.23 -6.29
N LEU A 78 10.94 11.38 -6.31
CA LEU A 78 10.28 12.48 -7.04
C LEU A 78 10.33 13.83 -6.30
N ARG A 79 10.58 13.81 -4.98
CA ARG A 79 10.61 15.03 -4.15
C ARG A 79 11.98 15.36 -3.62
N HIS A 80 12.80 14.34 -3.39
CA HIS A 80 14.07 14.44 -2.68
C HIS A 80 15.15 13.59 -3.36
N GLU A 81 15.46 13.90 -4.60
CA GLU A 81 16.38 13.12 -5.44
C GLU A 81 17.75 12.92 -4.78
N GLU A 82 18.39 13.99 -4.31
CA GLU A 82 19.70 13.93 -3.65
C GLU A 82 19.72 13.01 -2.43
N ARG A 83 18.70 13.11 -1.56
CA ARG A 83 18.59 12.26 -0.36
C ARG A 83 18.39 10.80 -0.74
N THR A 84 17.60 10.56 -1.78
CA THR A 84 17.35 9.23 -2.30
C THR A 84 18.63 8.63 -2.89
N GLN A 85 19.42 9.42 -3.63
CA GLN A 85 20.71 9.01 -4.16
C GLN A 85 21.72 8.69 -3.04
N GLN A 86 21.82 9.56 -2.03
CA GLN A 86 22.64 9.29 -0.85
C GLN A 86 22.23 7.99 -0.14
N ARG A 87 20.91 7.76 0.01
CA ARG A 87 20.39 6.55 0.63
C ARG A 87 20.67 5.30 -0.21
N ARG A 88 20.54 5.38 -1.53
CA ARG A 88 20.95 4.33 -2.47
C ARG A 88 22.42 3.95 -2.27
N ASN A 89 23.28 4.95 -2.16
CA ASN A 89 24.72 4.72 -1.98
C ASN A 89 25.00 4.02 -0.64
N VAL A 90 24.26 4.29 0.42
CA VAL A 90 24.34 3.51 1.68
C VAL A 90 23.95 2.05 1.45
N VAL A 91 23.00 1.74 0.57
CA VAL A 91 22.67 0.36 0.22
C VAL A 91 23.84 -0.30 -0.51
N PHE A 92 24.48 0.39 -1.46
CA PHE A 92 25.67 -0.12 -2.11
C PHE A 92 26.81 -0.42 -1.12
N ASP A 93 27.04 0.45 -0.13
CA ASP A 93 28.05 0.22 0.92
C ASP A 93 27.75 -1.07 1.71
N GLN A 94 26.47 -1.38 1.97
CA GLN A 94 26.09 -2.64 2.61
C GLN A 94 26.27 -3.84 1.67
N MET A 95 26.01 -3.68 0.37
CA MET A 95 26.26 -4.73 -0.62
C MET A 95 27.75 -5.06 -0.75
N VAL A 96 28.64 -4.06 -0.68
CA VAL A 96 30.09 -4.28 -0.63
C VAL A 96 30.48 -5.05 0.62
N LYS A 97 29.99 -4.64 1.79
CA LYS A 97 30.27 -5.33 3.07
C LYS A 97 29.80 -6.79 3.07
N ALA A 98 28.69 -7.07 2.38
CA ALA A 98 28.15 -8.41 2.23
C ALA A 98 28.81 -9.22 1.09
N GLY A 99 29.71 -8.62 0.32
CA GLY A 99 30.43 -9.28 -0.78
C GLY A 99 29.64 -9.48 -2.06
N PHE A 100 28.48 -8.80 -2.21
CA PHE A 100 27.65 -8.88 -3.42
C PHE A 100 28.21 -8.07 -4.58
N ILE A 101 28.88 -6.95 -4.29
CA ILE A 101 29.56 -6.09 -5.30
C ILE A 101 30.94 -5.71 -4.79
N THR A 102 31.83 -5.40 -5.73
CA THR A 102 33.18 -4.88 -5.41
C THR A 102 33.15 -3.37 -5.16
N GLN A 103 34.20 -2.83 -4.51
CA GLN A 103 34.33 -1.39 -4.29
C GLN A 103 34.30 -0.61 -5.61
N ALA A 104 35.02 -1.11 -6.63
CA ALA A 104 35.07 -0.50 -7.96
C ALA A 104 33.66 -0.41 -8.61
N GLN A 105 32.88 -1.50 -8.50
CA GLN A 105 31.50 -1.50 -8.99
C GLN A 105 30.62 -0.50 -8.22
N ARG A 106 30.78 -0.45 -6.89
CA ARG A 106 30.09 0.53 -6.04
C ARG A 106 30.37 1.96 -6.49
N ASP A 107 31.63 2.30 -6.74
CA ASP A 107 32.04 3.65 -7.11
C ASP A 107 31.52 4.02 -8.51
N SER A 108 31.51 3.08 -9.44
CA SER A 108 30.87 3.27 -10.75
C SER A 108 29.37 3.48 -10.67
N LEU A 109 28.67 2.68 -9.85
CA LEU A 109 27.22 2.78 -9.67
C LEU A 109 26.79 4.05 -8.90
N ALA A 110 27.63 4.54 -7.99
CA ALA A 110 27.31 5.71 -7.15
C ALA A 110 27.18 7.01 -7.97
N VAL A 111 27.88 7.12 -9.08
CA VAL A 111 27.88 8.29 -9.97
C VAL A 111 26.64 8.33 -10.85
N LEU A 112 26.01 7.16 -11.11
CA LEU A 112 24.84 7.09 -11.97
C LEU A 112 23.64 7.87 -11.38
N PRO A 113 22.84 8.56 -12.21
CA PRO A 113 21.60 9.15 -11.79
C PRO A 113 20.61 8.08 -11.29
N LEU A 114 19.47 8.49 -10.75
CA LEU A 114 18.45 7.55 -10.29
C LEU A 114 17.77 6.78 -11.43
N GLY A 115 17.83 7.31 -12.66
CA GLY A 115 17.29 6.65 -13.85
C GLY A 115 15.77 6.45 -13.82
N LEU A 116 15.04 7.40 -13.22
CA LEU A 116 13.59 7.30 -13.06
C LEU A 116 12.88 7.37 -14.42
N ASP A 117 11.98 6.42 -14.64
CA ASP A 117 10.98 6.42 -15.71
C ASP A 117 9.60 6.32 -15.04
N TYR A 118 9.12 7.49 -14.55
CA TYR A 118 7.96 7.54 -13.69
C TYR A 118 6.66 7.41 -14.46
N HIS A 119 5.95 6.31 -14.22
CA HIS A 119 4.62 6.06 -14.73
C HIS A 119 3.58 6.24 -13.62
N LYS A 120 2.80 7.32 -13.70
CA LYS A 120 1.71 7.54 -12.75
C LYS A 120 0.63 6.48 -12.97
N VAL A 121 0.52 5.54 -12.04
CA VAL A 121 -0.62 4.61 -12.05
C VAL A 121 -1.86 5.35 -11.55
N ASP A 122 -2.76 5.67 -12.46
CA ASP A 122 -4.10 6.12 -12.11
C ASP A 122 -5.01 4.88 -12.01
N HIS A 123 -5.79 4.83 -10.92
CA HIS A 123 -6.83 3.80 -10.75
C HIS A 123 -7.94 3.87 -11.82
N LYS A 124 -7.95 4.91 -12.65
CA LYS A 124 -8.81 5.03 -13.82
C LYS A 124 -8.27 4.28 -15.04
N GLU A 125 -6.97 3.95 -15.08
CA GLU A 125 -6.35 3.19 -16.15
C GLU A 125 -6.50 1.69 -15.92
N GLY A 126 -6.81 0.93 -16.98
CA GLY A 126 -6.95 -0.52 -17.02
C GLY A 126 -8.33 -1.00 -17.47
N GLY A 127 -8.49 -2.30 -17.65
CA GLY A 127 -9.55 -2.94 -18.43
C GLY A 127 -11.00 -2.82 -17.93
N SER A 128 -11.28 -2.14 -16.81
CA SER A 128 -12.65 -1.95 -16.33
C SER A 128 -12.72 -0.87 -15.26
N PRO A 129 -12.51 0.41 -15.61
CA PRO A 129 -12.51 1.51 -14.63
C PRO A 129 -13.88 1.66 -13.96
N TYR A 130 -14.97 1.47 -14.70
CA TYR A 130 -16.33 1.53 -14.17
C TYR A 130 -16.61 0.44 -13.13
N LEU A 131 -16.24 -0.80 -13.42
CA LEU A 131 -16.44 -1.93 -12.47
C LEU A 131 -15.65 -1.72 -11.17
N ARG A 132 -14.40 -1.25 -11.29
CA ARG A 132 -13.57 -0.95 -10.10
C ARG A 132 -14.16 0.16 -9.26
N GLU A 133 -14.65 1.23 -9.88
CA GLU A 133 -15.28 2.34 -9.17
C GLU A 133 -16.59 1.89 -8.50
N GLU A 134 -17.38 1.06 -9.16
CA GLU A 134 -18.60 0.51 -8.58
C GLU A 134 -18.31 -0.42 -7.39
N ILE A 135 -17.34 -1.31 -7.52
CA ILE A 135 -16.88 -2.16 -6.40
C ILE A 135 -16.36 -1.28 -5.25
N ARG A 136 -15.55 -0.26 -5.55
CA ARG A 136 -15.05 0.67 -4.53
C ARG A 136 -16.20 1.37 -3.82
N ARG A 137 -17.19 1.86 -4.55
CA ARG A 137 -18.39 2.52 -4.02
C ARG A 137 -19.16 1.60 -3.07
N LEU A 138 -19.37 0.35 -3.48
CA LEU A 138 -20.03 -0.66 -2.65
C LEU A 138 -19.22 -0.96 -1.38
N MET A 139 -17.93 -1.20 -1.50
CA MET A 139 -17.06 -1.58 -0.37
C MET A 139 -16.85 -0.44 0.63
N THR A 140 -16.87 0.82 0.19
CA THR A 140 -16.70 2.01 1.05
C THR A 140 -18.02 2.60 1.54
N ALA A 141 -19.15 2.04 1.12
CA ALA A 141 -20.48 2.54 1.51
C ALA A 141 -20.62 2.60 3.03
N LYS A 142 -21.23 3.68 3.52
CA LYS A 142 -21.51 3.88 4.94
C LYS A 142 -22.80 3.15 5.34
N LYS A 143 -22.89 2.76 6.63
CA LYS A 143 -24.12 2.20 7.16
C LYS A 143 -25.26 3.20 6.99
N PRO A 144 -26.40 2.80 6.39
CA PRO A 144 -27.55 3.68 6.24
C PRO A 144 -28.05 4.19 7.59
N VAL A 145 -28.42 5.46 7.62
CA VAL A 145 -28.97 6.10 8.82
C VAL A 145 -30.46 6.33 8.62
N ARG A 146 -31.27 5.89 9.58
CA ARG A 146 -32.72 6.04 9.50
C ARG A 146 -33.11 7.53 9.49
N PRO A 147 -33.89 7.99 8.49
CA PRO A 147 -34.33 9.37 8.42
C PRO A 147 -35.25 9.72 9.58
N LYS A 148 -35.14 10.94 10.10
CA LYS A 148 -36.02 11.46 11.13
C LYS A 148 -37.13 12.29 10.48
N ARG A 149 -38.38 12.15 10.95
CA ARG A 149 -39.50 12.87 10.38
C ARG A 149 -39.35 14.40 10.38
N GLY A 150 -38.65 14.94 11.40
CA GLY A 150 -38.44 16.39 11.55
C GLY A 150 -37.45 16.98 10.52
N ASP A 151 -36.70 16.16 9.82
CA ASP A 151 -35.69 16.61 8.83
C ASP A 151 -36.33 16.88 7.45
N TYR A 152 -37.66 16.62 7.30
CA TYR A 152 -38.37 16.71 6.02
C TYR A 152 -39.59 17.64 6.12
N PRO A 153 -39.81 18.51 5.10
CA PRO A 153 -40.88 19.51 5.13
C PRO A 153 -42.27 18.90 5.08
N ASP A 154 -42.45 17.78 4.38
CA ASP A 154 -43.74 17.12 4.17
C ASP A 154 -43.68 15.60 4.41
N LYS A 155 -44.84 14.98 4.54
CA LYS A 155 -44.99 13.55 4.81
C LYS A 155 -44.54 12.70 3.60
N SER A 156 -44.79 13.18 2.39
CA SER A 156 -44.43 12.43 1.16
C SER A 156 -42.92 12.33 0.98
N SER A 157 -42.18 13.42 1.16
CA SER A 157 -40.69 13.42 1.13
C SER A 157 -40.11 12.49 2.21
N TYR A 158 -40.64 12.48 3.40
CA TYR A 158 -40.22 11.55 4.45
C TYR A 158 -40.47 10.08 4.07
N LEU A 159 -41.63 9.75 3.48
CA LEU A 159 -41.93 8.37 3.07
C LEU A 159 -41.02 7.89 1.95
N ILE A 160 -40.68 8.76 1.00
CA ILE A 160 -39.68 8.45 -0.05
C ILE A 160 -38.30 8.15 0.58
N ALA A 161 -37.84 9.01 1.48
CA ALA A 161 -36.57 8.82 2.18
C ALA A 161 -36.55 7.55 3.05
N LEU A 162 -37.69 7.22 3.68
CA LEU A 162 -37.84 5.99 4.47
C LEU A 162 -37.83 4.75 3.57
N GLY A 163 -38.43 4.81 2.39
CA GLY A 163 -38.36 3.76 1.37
C GLY A 163 -36.94 3.51 0.91
N ALA A 164 -36.19 4.56 0.55
CA ALA A 164 -34.77 4.47 0.19
C ALA A 164 -33.93 3.86 1.33
N TYR A 165 -34.14 4.34 2.56
CA TYR A 165 -33.47 3.77 3.74
C TYR A 165 -33.71 2.26 3.89
N ASN A 166 -34.95 1.80 3.73
CA ASN A 166 -35.27 0.37 3.87
C ASN A 166 -34.55 -0.47 2.80
N THR A 167 -34.50 0.02 1.55
CA THR A 167 -33.77 -0.64 0.46
C THR A 167 -32.28 -0.70 0.75
N ASP A 168 -31.69 0.42 1.14
CA ASP A 168 -30.24 0.51 1.43
C ASP A 168 -29.88 -0.30 2.69
N SER A 169 -30.74 -0.33 3.71
CA SER A 169 -30.53 -1.11 4.93
C SER A 169 -30.56 -2.61 4.63
N THR A 170 -31.50 -3.05 3.79
CA THR A 170 -31.56 -4.44 3.34
C THR A 170 -30.32 -4.82 2.53
N ALA A 171 -29.88 -3.95 1.60
CA ALA A 171 -28.65 -4.16 0.84
C ALA A 171 -27.42 -4.19 1.75
N TRP A 172 -27.35 -3.32 2.77
CA TRP A 172 -26.28 -3.33 3.76
C TRP A 172 -26.18 -4.65 4.52
N GLU A 173 -27.30 -5.24 4.91
CA GLU A 173 -27.33 -6.47 5.70
C GLU A 173 -27.05 -7.72 4.84
N GLN A 174 -27.66 -7.79 3.67
CA GLN A 174 -27.64 -8.99 2.81
C GLN A 174 -26.42 -9.06 1.88
N ASN A 175 -25.92 -7.92 1.38
CA ASN A 175 -24.78 -7.92 0.48
C ASN A 175 -23.44 -7.91 1.26
N PRO A 176 -22.60 -8.95 1.15
CA PRO A 176 -21.34 -9.03 1.86
C PRO A 176 -20.33 -7.96 1.43
N LEU A 177 -20.43 -7.44 0.19
CA LEU A 177 -19.55 -6.39 -0.30
C LEU A 177 -19.98 -4.99 0.15
N TYR A 178 -21.25 -4.78 0.46
CA TYR A 178 -21.77 -3.47 0.82
C TYR A 178 -21.22 -3.01 2.19
N GLY A 179 -20.38 -1.98 2.17
CA GLY A 179 -19.69 -1.49 3.37
C GLY A 179 -18.64 -2.46 3.94
N TRP A 180 -18.08 -3.35 3.11
CA TRP A 180 -17.13 -4.38 3.54
C TRP A 180 -15.96 -3.83 4.33
N ILE A 181 -15.40 -2.67 3.93
CA ILE A 181 -14.26 -2.04 4.61
C ILE A 181 -14.64 -1.65 6.04
N LEU A 182 -15.80 -1.02 6.25
CA LEU A 182 -16.26 -0.60 7.58
C LEU A 182 -16.65 -1.79 8.47
N LYS A 183 -17.34 -2.79 7.89
CA LYS A 183 -17.70 -4.01 8.62
C LYS A 183 -16.47 -4.79 9.10
N ASN A 184 -15.37 -4.79 8.34
CA ASN A 184 -14.15 -5.52 8.70
C ASN A 184 -13.16 -4.68 9.51
N GLN A 185 -13.20 -3.35 9.45
CA GLN A 185 -12.44 -2.52 10.38
C GLN A 185 -12.91 -2.71 11.82
N ALA A 186 -14.21 -2.82 12.05
CA ALA A 186 -14.75 -3.10 13.37
C ALA A 186 -14.30 -4.48 13.92
N ARG A 187 -14.12 -5.48 13.06
CA ARG A 187 -13.62 -6.81 13.45
C ARG A 187 -12.13 -6.85 13.79
N ARG A 188 -11.32 -5.93 13.25
CA ARG A 188 -9.88 -5.85 13.54
C ARG A 188 -9.55 -5.23 14.91
N VAL A 189 -10.50 -4.57 15.53
CA VAL A 189 -10.34 -3.97 16.88
C VAL A 189 -10.59 -4.99 17.99
N VAL A 190 -11.16 -6.15 17.68
CA VAL A 190 -11.55 -7.20 18.65
C VAL A 190 -10.59 -8.41 18.62
N LEU A 191 -9.57 -8.42 17.75
CA LEU A 191 -8.49 -9.40 17.70
C LEU A 191 -7.15 -8.73 18.06
#